data_95e641d6e7dbbb847949af63e431b3d0
#
_entry.id   95e641d6e7dbbb847949af63e431b3d0
#
_cell.length_a   1.000
_cell.length_b   1.000
_cell.length_c   1.000
_cell.angle_alpha   90.00
_cell.angle_beta   90.00
_cell.angle_gamma   90.00
#
_symmetry.space_group_name_H-M   'P 1'
#
loop_
_entity.id
_entity.type
_entity.pdbx_description
1 polymer ?
#
loop_
_entity_poly.entity_id
_entity_poly.type
_entity_poly.pdbx_seq_one_letter_code
_entity_poly.pdbx_strand_id
1 'polypeptide(L)'
;MRIPPAGLFLVAAGAQAALGRLSTPRLLRAAPLLAASGALGVAAVGGFLRAGTTIDPVRVNRASSLVTDGVLGYTRNPMYLALAGALTAHAVARGSWAGLVPVAGFVWAVDRGQIAAEEAALRARFGPEYEAYAARVPRWVT
;
A
#
# COMPACT_ATOMS: atom_id res chain seq x y z
N MET A 1 -19.74 1.62 6.12
CA MET A 1 -19.26 1.65 4.72
C MET A 1 -17.74 1.87 4.76
N ARG A 2 -16.92 0.95 4.22
CA ARG A 2 -15.46 1.14 4.20
C ARG A 2 -15.09 1.99 3.00
N ILE A 3 -14.26 3.01 3.21
CA ILE A 3 -13.72 3.81 2.10
C ILE A 3 -12.66 2.96 1.41
N PRO A 4 -12.74 2.75 0.10
CA PRO A 4 -11.72 2.01 -0.63
C PRO A 4 -10.34 2.66 -0.49
N PRO A 5 -9.24 1.89 -0.45
CA PRO A 5 -7.88 2.44 -0.34
C PRO A 5 -7.55 3.49 -1.42
N ALA A 6 -8.05 3.31 -2.63
CA ALA A 6 -7.93 4.29 -3.70
C ALA A 6 -8.60 5.64 -3.35
N GLY A 7 -9.75 5.61 -2.68
CA GLY A 7 -10.43 6.82 -2.20
C GLY A 7 -9.62 7.53 -1.13
N LEU A 8 -9.06 6.79 -0.17
CA LEU A 8 -8.17 7.36 0.86
C LEU A 8 -6.91 7.96 0.24
N PHE A 9 -6.33 7.30 -0.76
CA PHE A 9 -5.18 7.81 -1.51
C PHE A 9 -5.50 9.15 -2.20
N LEU A 10 -6.64 9.23 -2.91
CA LEU A 10 -7.06 10.45 -3.61
C LEU A 10 -7.32 11.61 -2.64
N VAL A 11 -7.93 11.34 -1.49
CA VAL A 11 -8.14 12.36 -0.43
C VAL A 11 -6.80 12.87 0.09
N ALA A 12 -5.85 11.98 0.40
CA ALA A 12 -4.53 12.36 0.87
C ALA A 12 -3.75 13.16 -0.19
N ALA A 13 -3.77 12.73 -1.45
CA ALA A 13 -3.13 13.45 -2.56
C ALA A 13 -3.76 14.83 -2.80
N GLY A 14 -5.08 14.94 -2.70
CA GLY A 14 -5.80 16.21 -2.78
C GLY A 14 -5.43 17.17 -1.64
N ALA A 15 -5.35 16.68 -0.41
CA ALA A 15 -4.88 17.46 0.73
C ALA A 15 -3.44 17.97 0.52
N GLN A 16 -2.55 17.13 0.01
CA GLN A 16 -1.18 17.53 -0.34
C GLN A 16 -1.14 18.61 -1.42
N ALA A 17 -2.09 18.58 -2.37
CA ALA A 17 -2.17 19.58 -3.43
C ALA A 17 -2.39 21.01 -2.89
N ALA A 18 -3.05 21.15 -1.75
CA ALA A 18 -3.26 22.41 -1.08
C ALA A 18 -2.03 22.89 -0.27
N LEU A 19 -1.10 21.98 0.05
CA LEU A 19 0.01 22.26 0.99
C LEU A 19 1.32 22.67 0.31
N GLY A 20 1.40 22.67 -1.02
CA GLY A 20 2.64 23.02 -1.72
C GLY A 20 2.47 23.05 -3.24
N ARG A 21 3.51 23.52 -3.93
CA ARG A 21 3.52 23.63 -5.38
C ARG A 21 4.58 22.72 -6.02
N LEU A 22 4.22 22.08 -7.12
CA LEU A 22 5.16 21.29 -7.92
C LEU A 22 6.24 22.20 -8.52
N SER A 23 7.46 21.70 -8.59
CA SER A 23 8.56 22.33 -9.33
C SER A 23 9.46 21.27 -9.94
N THR A 24 10.07 21.57 -11.11
CA THR A 24 10.92 20.62 -11.83
C THR A 24 12.06 20.04 -10.98
N PRO A 25 12.86 20.84 -10.22
CA PRO A 25 13.93 20.27 -9.40
C PRO A 25 13.41 19.34 -8.28
N ARG A 26 12.23 19.61 -7.75
CA ARG A 26 11.62 18.74 -6.72
C ARG A 26 11.04 17.47 -7.31
N LEU A 27 10.46 17.54 -8.51
CA LEU A 27 10.00 16.37 -9.26
C LEU A 27 11.18 15.43 -9.55
N LEU A 28 12.33 15.94 -9.97
CA LEU A 28 13.54 15.14 -10.20
C LEU A 28 14.02 14.45 -8.92
N ARG A 29 13.93 15.10 -7.75
CA ARG A 29 14.26 14.49 -6.45
C ARG A 29 13.26 13.43 -6.02
N ALA A 30 11.99 13.61 -6.35
CA ALA A 30 10.92 12.65 -6.03
C ALA A 30 10.87 11.44 -6.98
N ALA A 31 11.40 11.58 -8.19
CA ALA A 31 11.31 10.58 -9.25
C ALA A 31 11.84 9.17 -8.85
N PRO A 32 12.99 9.02 -8.17
CA PRO A 32 13.46 7.69 -7.76
C PRO A 32 12.49 6.98 -6.81
N LEU A 33 11.93 7.71 -5.83
CA LEU A 33 10.97 7.16 -4.89
C LEU A 33 9.65 6.79 -5.58
N LEU A 34 9.19 7.63 -6.51
CA LEU A 34 8.00 7.35 -7.29
C LEU A 34 8.19 6.11 -8.17
N ALA A 35 9.36 6.00 -8.83
CA ALA A 35 9.70 4.83 -9.64
C ALA A 35 9.76 3.54 -8.81
N ALA A 36 10.41 3.57 -7.64
CA ALA A 36 10.48 2.44 -6.73
C ALA A 36 9.08 2.04 -6.23
N SER A 37 8.24 3.01 -5.88
CA SER A 37 6.85 2.77 -5.47
C SER A 37 6.04 2.14 -6.59
N GLY A 38 6.17 2.64 -7.81
CA GLY A 38 5.52 2.08 -8.99
C GLY A 38 5.97 0.63 -9.27
N ALA A 39 7.27 0.38 -9.23
CA ALA A 39 7.84 -0.97 -9.42
C ALA A 39 7.32 -1.95 -8.35
N LEU A 40 7.26 -1.53 -7.09
CA LEU A 40 6.71 -2.34 -6.01
C LEU A 40 5.23 -2.67 -6.23
N GLY A 41 4.43 -1.68 -6.65
CA GLY A 41 3.01 -1.88 -6.96
C GLY A 41 2.79 -2.86 -8.11
N VAL A 42 3.56 -2.70 -9.20
CA VAL A 42 3.52 -3.62 -10.36
C VAL A 42 3.94 -5.03 -9.95
N ALA A 43 5.00 -5.19 -9.16
CA ALA A 43 5.46 -6.48 -8.69
C ALA A 43 4.41 -7.17 -7.80
N ALA A 44 3.72 -6.41 -6.93
CA ALA A 44 2.64 -6.92 -6.08
C ALA A 44 1.47 -7.42 -6.92
N VAL A 45 0.95 -6.60 -7.84
CA VAL A 45 -0.14 -6.99 -8.75
C VAL A 45 0.25 -8.20 -9.59
N GLY A 46 1.47 -8.20 -10.15
CA GLY A 46 2.00 -9.32 -10.92
C GLY A 46 2.06 -10.63 -10.13
N GLY A 47 2.37 -10.58 -8.83
CA GLY A 47 2.33 -11.73 -7.93
C GLY A 47 0.94 -12.35 -7.84
N PHE A 48 -0.08 -11.53 -7.56
CA PHE A 48 -1.47 -11.99 -7.49
C PHE A 48 -2.00 -12.53 -8.83
N LEU A 49 -1.67 -11.86 -9.94
CA LEU A 49 -2.08 -12.31 -11.26
C LEU A 49 -1.46 -13.66 -11.63
N ARG A 50 -0.16 -13.88 -11.35
CA ARG A 50 0.50 -15.16 -11.58
C ARG A 50 -0.10 -16.29 -10.74
N ALA A 51 -0.51 -15.99 -9.52
CA ALA A 51 -1.16 -16.94 -8.63
C ALA A 51 -2.64 -17.20 -8.97
N GLY A 52 -3.19 -16.51 -9.95
CA GLY A 52 -4.59 -16.65 -10.37
C GLY A 52 -5.60 -16.29 -9.26
N THR A 53 -5.21 -15.42 -8.32
CA THR A 53 -6.04 -15.02 -7.18
C THR A 53 -6.47 -13.55 -7.27
N THR A 54 -7.43 -13.16 -6.42
CA THR A 54 -7.95 -11.79 -6.45
C THR A 54 -6.99 -10.77 -5.85
N ILE A 55 -6.91 -9.60 -6.49
CA ILE A 55 -6.25 -8.40 -5.98
C ILE A 55 -7.26 -7.45 -5.29
N ASP A 56 -8.55 -7.82 -5.25
CA ASP A 56 -9.61 -6.96 -4.73
C ASP A 56 -9.56 -6.92 -3.19
N PRO A 57 -9.20 -5.78 -2.58
CA PRO A 57 -9.05 -5.64 -1.14
C PRO A 57 -10.40 -5.69 -0.40
N VAL A 58 -11.51 -5.56 -1.12
CA VAL A 58 -12.87 -5.65 -0.54
C VAL A 58 -13.37 -7.10 -0.54
N ARG A 59 -12.86 -7.93 -1.44
CA ARG A 59 -13.31 -9.31 -1.65
C ARG A 59 -12.24 -10.35 -1.36
N VAL A 60 -11.45 -10.13 -0.31
CA VAL A 60 -10.37 -11.03 0.13
C VAL A 60 -10.87 -12.45 0.39
N ASN A 61 -12.13 -12.60 0.82
CA ASN A 61 -12.78 -13.89 0.99
C ASN A 61 -12.91 -14.72 -0.30
N ARG A 62 -12.68 -14.11 -1.48
CA ARG A 62 -12.62 -14.79 -2.79
C ARG A 62 -11.20 -15.20 -3.20
N ALA A 63 -10.20 -14.92 -2.38
CA ALA A 63 -8.83 -15.35 -2.67
C ALA A 63 -8.80 -16.88 -2.83
N SER A 64 -8.28 -17.35 -3.95
CA SER A 64 -8.17 -18.80 -4.26
C SER A 64 -6.91 -19.42 -3.66
N SER A 65 -5.86 -18.60 -3.46
CA SER A 65 -4.58 -19.01 -2.90
C SER A 65 -3.98 -17.90 -2.03
N LEU A 66 -3.17 -18.28 -1.05
CA LEU A 66 -2.35 -17.37 -0.26
C LEU A 66 -1.02 -17.14 -0.99
N VAL A 67 -0.77 -15.90 -1.41
CA VAL A 67 0.49 -15.52 -2.06
C VAL A 67 1.47 -15.06 -1.00
N THR A 68 2.62 -15.70 -0.91
CA THR A 68 3.62 -15.46 0.14
C THR A 68 5.03 -15.21 -0.39
N ASP A 69 5.20 -15.24 -1.71
CA ASP A 69 6.49 -15.14 -2.42
C ASP A 69 6.71 -13.76 -3.07
N GLY A 70 7.85 -13.58 -3.69
CA GLY A 70 8.23 -12.32 -4.32
C GLY A 70 8.23 -11.18 -3.30
N VAL A 71 7.62 -10.06 -3.63
CA VAL A 71 7.53 -8.88 -2.74
C VAL A 71 6.70 -9.15 -1.49
N LEU A 72 5.79 -10.13 -1.53
CA LEU A 72 4.99 -10.57 -0.39
C LEU A 72 5.80 -11.41 0.61
N GLY A 73 7.02 -11.82 0.26
CA GLY A 73 7.98 -12.41 1.19
C GLY A 73 8.70 -11.37 2.08
N TYR A 74 8.62 -10.08 1.76
CA TYR A 74 9.27 -9.00 2.51
C TYR A 74 8.29 -8.12 3.29
N THR A 75 7.09 -7.96 2.77
CA THR A 75 5.99 -7.22 3.42
C THR A 75 4.66 -7.86 3.05
N ARG A 76 3.74 -7.92 4.00
CA ARG A 76 2.40 -8.45 3.73
C ARG A 76 1.50 -7.47 2.97
N ASN A 77 1.91 -6.20 2.86
CA ASN A 77 1.10 -5.12 2.28
C ASN A 77 1.87 -4.29 1.22
N PRO A 78 2.48 -4.93 0.19
CA PRO A 78 3.31 -4.22 -0.77
C PRO A 78 2.53 -3.18 -1.58
N MET A 79 1.23 -3.38 -1.84
CA MET A 79 0.40 -2.41 -2.55
C MET A 79 0.18 -1.14 -1.73
N TYR A 80 -0.09 -1.27 -0.42
CA TYR A 80 -0.26 -0.10 0.45
C TYR A 80 1.06 0.62 0.72
N LEU A 81 2.16 -0.12 0.80
CA LEU A 81 3.50 0.44 0.88
C LEU A 81 3.84 1.26 -0.39
N ALA A 82 3.50 0.74 -1.57
CA ALA A 82 3.65 1.46 -2.84
C ALA A 82 2.83 2.76 -2.87
N LEU A 83 1.58 2.72 -2.42
CA LEU A 83 0.73 3.91 -2.34
C LEU A 83 1.27 4.95 -1.35
N ALA A 84 1.72 4.52 -0.16
CA ALA A 84 2.35 5.39 0.82
C ALA A 84 3.65 6.03 0.28
N GLY A 85 4.46 5.26 -0.44
CA GLY A 85 5.66 5.73 -1.12
C GLY A 85 5.34 6.76 -2.20
N ALA A 86 4.31 6.54 -3.00
CA ALA A 86 3.85 7.50 -4.02
C ALA A 86 3.34 8.81 -3.40
N LEU A 87 2.59 8.75 -2.30
CA LEU A 87 2.18 9.94 -1.54
C LEU A 87 3.39 10.68 -0.96
N THR A 88 4.39 9.96 -0.47
CA THR A 88 5.63 10.55 0.04
C THR A 88 6.39 11.25 -1.08
N ALA A 89 6.54 10.62 -2.25
CA ALA A 89 7.13 11.23 -3.44
C ALA A 89 6.37 12.50 -3.87
N HIS A 90 5.03 12.48 -3.81
CA HIS A 90 4.21 13.64 -4.12
C HIS A 90 4.42 14.78 -3.12
N ALA A 91 4.55 14.51 -1.81
CA ALA A 91 4.88 15.52 -0.80
C ALA A 91 6.26 16.15 -1.08
N VAL A 92 7.27 15.34 -1.42
CA VAL A 92 8.62 15.81 -1.80
C VAL A 92 8.56 16.69 -3.05
N ALA A 93 7.82 16.27 -4.07
CA ALA A 93 7.67 17.02 -5.33
C ALA A 93 7.00 18.39 -5.10
N ARG A 94 6.13 18.49 -4.10
CA ARG A 94 5.50 19.76 -3.69
C ARG A 94 6.36 20.60 -2.74
N GLY A 95 7.44 20.03 -2.20
CA GLY A 95 8.34 20.71 -1.26
C GLY A 95 7.68 21.07 0.07
N SER A 96 6.75 20.23 0.54
CA SER A 96 5.99 20.49 1.76
C SER A 96 6.18 19.36 2.78
N TRP A 97 6.84 19.65 3.88
CA TRP A 97 6.93 18.73 5.02
C TRP A 97 5.54 18.45 5.64
N ALA A 98 4.66 19.45 5.63
CA ALA A 98 3.27 19.28 6.04
C ALA A 98 2.51 18.25 5.17
N GLY A 99 2.97 18.03 3.95
CA GLY A 99 2.47 16.97 3.05
C GLY A 99 2.68 15.55 3.58
N LEU A 100 3.54 15.33 4.60
CA LEU A 100 3.69 14.04 5.27
C LEU A 100 2.55 13.73 6.24
N VAL A 101 1.79 14.73 6.69
CA VAL A 101 0.62 14.53 7.55
C VAL A 101 -0.46 13.70 6.83
N PRO A 102 -0.87 14.03 5.59
CA PRO A 102 -1.77 13.17 4.81
C PRO A 102 -1.22 11.77 4.57
N VAL A 103 0.11 11.59 4.42
CA VAL A 103 0.73 10.25 4.30
C VAL A 103 0.50 9.45 5.58
N ALA A 104 0.81 10.03 6.73
CA ALA A 104 0.60 9.39 8.04
C ALA A 104 -0.88 9.05 8.26
N GLY A 105 -1.79 9.96 7.89
CA GLY A 105 -3.24 9.73 7.95
C GLY A 105 -3.68 8.57 7.04
N PHE A 106 -3.16 8.49 5.83
CA PHE A 106 -3.42 7.39 4.91
C PHE A 106 -2.94 6.05 5.49
N VAL A 107 -1.67 5.98 5.95
CA VAL A 107 -1.09 4.77 6.54
C VAL A 107 -1.90 4.32 7.76
N TRP A 108 -2.24 5.25 8.65
CA TRP A 108 -3.05 4.95 9.83
C TRP A 108 -4.43 4.41 9.48
N ALA A 109 -5.13 5.05 8.55
CA ALA A 109 -6.48 4.66 8.14
C ALA A 109 -6.49 3.27 7.46
N VAL A 110 -5.51 3.01 6.58
CA VAL A 110 -5.35 1.71 5.92
C VAL A 110 -4.97 0.63 6.92
N ASP A 111 -4.02 0.90 7.82
CA ASP A 111 -3.56 -0.08 8.82
C ASP A 111 -4.68 -0.53 9.76
N ARG A 112 -5.48 0.41 10.26
CA ARG A 112 -6.52 0.14 11.25
C ARG A 112 -7.84 -0.33 10.63
N GLY A 113 -8.15 0.16 9.46
CA GLY A 113 -9.42 -0.15 8.78
C GLY A 113 -9.30 -1.31 7.79
N GLN A 114 -8.48 -1.13 6.78
CA GLN A 114 -8.44 -2.04 5.63
C GLN A 114 -7.59 -3.29 5.92
N ILE A 115 -6.33 -3.13 6.33
CA ILE A 115 -5.41 -4.25 6.58
C ILE A 115 -5.94 -5.16 7.69
N ALA A 116 -6.41 -4.59 8.79
CA ALA A 116 -6.96 -5.39 9.89
C ALA A 116 -8.11 -6.30 9.43
N ALA A 117 -8.96 -5.80 8.53
CA ALA A 117 -10.05 -6.57 7.98
C ALA A 117 -9.63 -7.61 6.95
N GLU A 118 -8.64 -7.29 6.11
CA GLU A 118 -8.05 -8.25 5.17
C GLU A 118 -7.38 -9.39 5.91
N GLU A 119 -6.59 -9.08 6.94
CA GLU A 119 -5.96 -10.08 7.79
C GLU A 119 -6.97 -10.98 8.49
N ALA A 120 -8.08 -10.44 9.01
CA ALA A 120 -9.14 -11.24 9.60
C ALA A 120 -9.78 -12.20 8.57
N ALA A 121 -10.02 -11.73 7.34
CA ALA A 121 -10.55 -12.56 6.27
C ALA A 121 -9.56 -13.64 5.82
N LEU A 122 -8.27 -13.32 5.72
CA LEU A 122 -7.22 -14.29 5.39
C LEU A 122 -7.05 -15.35 6.48
N ARG A 123 -7.10 -14.97 7.76
CA ARG A 123 -7.10 -15.92 8.88
C ARG A 123 -8.28 -16.86 8.83
N ALA A 124 -9.46 -16.33 8.59
CA ALA A 124 -10.68 -17.15 8.49
C ALA A 124 -10.63 -18.15 7.33
N ARG A 125 -9.95 -17.79 6.22
CA ARG A 125 -9.88 -18.60 5.01
C ARG A 125 -8.73 -19.59 5.02
N PHE A 126 -7.54 -19.19 5.43
CA PHE A 126 -6.30 -19.98 5.33
C PHE A 126 -5.78 -20.48 6.69
N GLY A 127 -6.36 -20.03 7.80
CA GLY A 127 -6.07 -20.54 9.14
C GLY A 127 -4.56 -20.60 9.46
N PRO A 128 -4.05 -21.80 9.83
CA PRO A 128 -2.64 -21.99 10.23
C PRO A 128 -1.64 -21.58 9.17
N GLU A 129 -1.96 -21.72 7.87
CA GLU A 129 -1.09 -21.30 6.77
C GLU A 129 -0.85 -19.78 6.79
N TYR A 130 -1.91 -19.00 7.02
CA TYR A 130 -1.79 -17.55 7.16
C TYR A 130 -1.01 -17.17 8.42
N GLU A 131 -1.23 -17.85 9.55
CA GLU A 131 -0.49 -17.55 10.80
C GLU A 131 1.02 -17.82 10.65
N ALA A 132 1.39 -18.93 10.00
CA ALA A 132 2.79 -19.23 9.70
C ALA A 132 3.43 -18.17 8.78
N TYR A 133 2.70 -17.66 7.81
CA TYR A 133 3.13 -16.56 6.96
C TYR A 133 3.29 -15.26 7.76
N ALA A 134 2.29 -14.88 8.55
CA ALA A 134 2.27 -13.66 9.35
C ALA A 134 3.38 -13.63 10.43
N ALA A 135 3.78 -14.80 10.93
CA ALA A 135 4.88 -14.92 11.89
C ALA A 135 6.26 -14.63 11.25
N ARG A 136 6.41 -14.82 9.93
CA ARG A 136 7.69 -14.64 9.23
C ARG A 136 7.81 -13.32 8.51
N VAL A 137 6.70 -12.76 8.04
CA VAL A 137 6.68 -11.57 7.20
C VAL A 137 5.97 -10.44 7.92
N PRO A 138 6.59 -9.27 8.08
CA PRO A 138 5.98 -8.14 8.77
C PRO A 138 4.81 -7.56 7.97
N ARG A 139 3.93 -6.83 8.66
CA ARG A 139 2.80 -6.12 8.03
C ARG A 139 3.28 -5.06 7.06
N TRP A 140 4.28 -4.28 7.47
CA TRP A 140 4.92 -3.24 6.67
C TRP A 140 6.36 -3.65 6.33
N VAL A 141 7.32 -2.85 6.70
CA VAL A 141 8.76 -3.16 6.67
C VAL A 141 9.32 -3.03 8.08
N THR A 142 10.21 -3.89 8.45
CA THR A 142 10.88 -3.82 9.76
C THR A 142 12.03 -2.85 9.73
#